data_88469255b18642f37e691448977aa5f7
#
_entry.id   88469255b18642f37e691448977aa5f7
#
_cell.length_a   1.000
_cell.length_b   1.000
_cell.length_c   1.000
_cell.angle_alpha   90.00
_cell.angle_beta   90.00
_cell.angle_gamma   90.00
#
_symmetry.space_group_name_H-M   'P 1'
#
loop_
_entity.id
_entity.type
_entity.pdbx_description
1 polymer ?
#
loop_
_entity_poly.entity_id
_entity_poly.type
_entity_poly.pdbx_seq_one_letter_code
_entity_poly.pdbx_strand_id
1 'polypeptide(L)'
;MDYKGLVIADASLYAYNDNAFDFYRENMGDVCFMCSNELTLDEIHGLSYDTLIKLYGHQKVMITANCIAGNYMNGCASRKMSRNVLTDDRGNRFYVRNDCAHCYNIIYNGVPTNMIDRLAETGISGKDCYIEFTIEDTNKVKDIMDSLELAMSGEKAVSMSVDQYTRGHYYKGID
;
A
#
# COMPACT_ATOMS: atom_id res chain seq x y z
N MET A 1 -3.73 9.83 -25.42
CA MET A 1 -4.46 10.48 -24.30
C MET A 1 -3.77 11.81 -24.05
N ASP A 2 -4.42 12.94 -24.34
CA ASP A 2 -3.76 14.28 -24.22
C ASP A 2 -3.82 14.81 -22.76
N TYR A 3 -3.48 13.97 -21.78
CA TYR A 3 -3.37 14.41 -20.40
C TYR A 3 -2.04 15.14 -20.19
N LYS A 4 -2.10 16.40 -19.71
CA LYS A 4 -0.93 17.28 -19.50
C LYS A 4 -0.54 17.41 -18.01
N GLY A 5 -0.83 16.44 -17.19
CA GLY A 5 -0.50 16.43 -15.76
C GLY A 5 0.47 15.32 -15.39
N LEU A 6 1.00 15.37 -14.18
CA LEU A 6 1.76 14.24 -13.61
C LEU A 6 0.87 13.01 -13.52
N VAL A 7 1.31 11.91 -14.10
CA VAL A 7 0.66 10.61 -13.96
C VAL A 7 1.39 9.82 -12.89
N ILE A 8 0.66 9.38 -11.87
CA ILE A 8 1.20 8.46 -10.86
C ILE A 8 0.63 7.06 -11.16
N ALA A 9 1.50 6.15 -11.53
CA ALA A 9 1.16 4.78 -11.84
C ALA A 9 1.19 3.91 -10.58
N ASP A 10 0.11 3.15 -10.36
CA ASP A 10 0.00 2.23 -9.22
C ASP A 10 0.98 1.05 -9.35
N ALA A 11 1.45 0.54 -8.21
CA ALA A 11 2.36 -0.61 -8.14
C ALA A 11 1.83 -1.87 -8.86
N SER A 12 0.53 -1.96 -9.12
CA SER A 12 -0.09 -3.06 -9.88
C SER A 12 0.28 -3.10 -11.37
N LEU A 13 0.95 -2.08 -11.90
CA LEU A 13 1.53 -2.12 -13.24
C LEU A 13 2.82 -2.95 -13.33
N TYR A 14 3.33 -3.43 -12.19
CA TYR A 14 4.49 -4.31 -12.13
C TYR A 14 5.73 -3.78 -12.86
N ALA A 15 6.03 -2.48 -12.72
CA ALA A 15 7.29 -1.92 -13.21
C ALA A 15 8.41 -2.25 -12.20
N TYR A 16 9.07 -3.39 -12.39
CA TYR A 16 10.12 -3.90 -11.50
C TYR A 16 11.55 -3.61 -11.98
N ASN A 17 11.71 -3.14 -13.20
CA ASN A 17 13.02 -2.93 -13.79
C ASN A 17 12.96 -1.81 -14.83
N ASP A 18 14.14 -1.34 -15.21
CA ASP A 18 14.31 -0.22 -16.13
C ASP A 18 13.62 -0.44 -17.49
N ASN A 19 13.63 -1.66 -18.02
CA ASN A 19 12.98 -1.96 -19.31
C ASN A 19 11.45 -1.77 -19.26
N ALA A 20 10.81 -2.22 -18.15
CA ALA A 20 9.38 -2.03 -17.97
C ALA A 20 9.04 -0.55 -17.79
N PHE A 21 9.89 0.18 -17.06
CA PHE A 21 9.75 1.60 -16.87
C PHE A 21 9.86 2.37 -18.18
N ASP A 22 10.89 2.10 -18.98
CA ASP A 22 11.08 2.74 -20.29
C ASP A 22 9.90 2.51 -21.23
N PHE A 23 9.36 1.29 -21.26
CA PHE A 23 8.15 0.98 -22.02
C PHE A 23 6.96 1.87 -21.61
N TYR A 24 6.69 2.02 -20.32
CA TYR A 24 5.60 2.87 -19.86
C TYR A 24 5.85 4.34 -20.15
N ARG A 25 7.07 4.81 -19.97
CA ARG A 25 7.46 6.18 -20.22
C ARG A 25 7.31 6.56 -21.71
N GLU A 26 7.70 5.68 -22.60
CA GLU A 26 7.52 5.87 -24.05
C GLU A 26 6.04 5.96 -24.46
N ASN A 27 5.16 5.21 -23.79
CA ASN A 27 3.75 5.11 -24.14
C ASN A 27 2.84 6.08 -23.37
N MET A 28 3.22 6.52 -22.18
CA MET A 28 2.40 7.34 -21.26
C MET A 28 2.96 8.75 -21.06
N GLY A 29 4.20 9.00 -21.46
CA GLY A 29 4.88 10.27 -21.23
C GLY A 29 5.46 10.39 -19.82
N ASP A 30 5.29 11.54 -19.18
CA ASP A 30 5.85 11.81 -17.85
C ASP A 30 5.05 11.08 -16.76
N VAL A 31 5.62 9.98 -16.27
CA VAL A 31 4.98 9.07 -15.31
C VAL A 31 5.92 8.80 -14.13
N CYS A 32 5.39 8.94 -12.92
CA CYS A 32 6.01 8.51 -11.67
C CYS A 32 5.38 7.19 -11.22
N PHE A 33 6.18 6.26 -10.72
CA PHE A 33 5.69 4.94 -10.30
C PHE A 33 5.66 4.81 -8.78
N MET A 34 4.54 4.30 -8.26
CA MET A 34 4.56 3.72 -6.92
C MET A 34 5.41 2.46 -6.96
N CYS A 35 6.40 2.40 -6.06
CA CYS A 35 7.28 1.25 -5.96
C CYS A 35 6.50 -0.03 -5.69
N SER A 36 6.91 -1.13 -6.32
CA SER A 36 6.36 -2.44 -6.01
C SER A 36 6.62 -2.79 -4.54
N ASN A 37 5.60 -3.38 -3.92
CA ASN A 37 5.71 -3.85 -2.53
C ASN A 37 6.57 -5.12 -2.37
N GLU A 38 7.07 -5.67 -3.47
CA GLU A 38 7.90 -6.89 -3.52
C GLU A 38 9.39 -6.58 -3.59
N LEU A 39 9.76 -5.32 -3.89
CA LEU A 39 11.16 -4.89 -3.96
C LEU A 39 11.70 -4.52 -2.59
N THR A 40 12.97 -4.88 -2.38
CA THR A 40 13.76 -4.41 -1.24
C THR A 40 14.22 -2.96 -1.46
N LEU A 41 14.66 -2.29 -0.39
CA LEU A 41 15.24 -0.95 -0.51
C LEU A 41 16.49 -0.96 -1.40
N ASP A 42 17.32 -2.00 -1.34
CA ASP A 42 18.53 -2.13 -2.17
C ASP A 42 18.19 -2.25 -3.66
N GLU A 43 17.15 -3.03 -4.00
CA GLU A 43 16.66 -3.14 -5.38
C GLU A 43 16.07 -1.82 -5.87
N ILE A 44 15.30 -1.11 -5.03
CA ILE A 44 14.76 0.21 -5.35
C ILE A 44 15.87 1.23 -5.61
N HIS A 45 16.97 1.14 -4.88
CA HIS A 45 18.17 1.98 -5.11
C HIS A 45 18.86 1.68 -6.44
N GLY A 46 18.80 0.44 -6.88
CA GLY A 46 19.36 0.00 -8.16
C GLY A 46 18.58 0.46 -9.39
N LEU A 47 17.35 0.96 -9.23
CA LEU A 47 16.54 1.47 -10.33
C LEU A 47 17.10 2.80 -10.87
N SER A 48 17.12 2.95 -12.19
CA SER A 48 17.60 4.16 -12.86
C SER A 48 16.60 5.33 -12.84
N TYR A 49 15.42 5.14 -12.26
CA TYR A 49 14.33 6.10 -12.23
C TYR A 49 13.77 6.32 -10.83
N ASP A 50 13.10 7.45 -10.64
CA ASP A 50 12.49 7.79 -9.38
C ASP A 50 11.16 7.06 -9.17
N THR A 51 10.98 6.52 -7.96
CA THR A 51 9.77 5.84 -7.53
C THR A 51 9.27 6.39 -6.21
N LEU A 52 7.95 6.31 -6.00
CA LEU A 52 7.33 6.63 -4.73
C LEU A 52 7.44 5.43 -3.77
N ILE A 53 8.00 5.63 -2.60
CA ILE A 53 8.13 4.60 -1.55
C ILE A 53 6.92 4.65 -0.63
N LYS A 54 6.31 3.49 -0.35
CA LYS A 54 5.22 3.39 0.63
C LYS A 54 5.75 3.53 2.05
N LEU A 55 5.37 4.58 2.76
CA LEU A 55 5.67 4.74 4.18
C LEU A 55 4.65 4.05 5.08
N TYR A 56 3.39 4.04 4.70
CA TYR A 56 2.33 3.40 5.47
C TYR A 56 1.19 2.91 4.58
N GLY A 57 0.59 1.79 4.95
CA GLY A 57 -0.67 1.31 4.38
C GLY A 57 -0.81 -0.21 4.41
N HIS A 58 -2.07 -0.67 4.39
CA HIS A 58 -2.36 -2.09 4.30
C HIS A 58 -2.16 -2.61 2.88
N GLN A 59 -1.42 -3.71 2.77
CA GLN A 59 -1.17 -4.36 1.49
C GLN A 59 -2.44 -5.04 0.97
N LYS A 60 -2.79 -4.78 -0.29
CA LYS A 60 -3.78 -5.59 -1.02
C LYS A 60 -3.18 -6.97 -1.28
N VAL A 61 -3.81 -8.02 -0.75
CA VAL A 61 -3.32 -9.41 -0.92
C VAL A 61 -4.16 -10.20 -1.90
N MET A 62 -5.43 -9.80 -2.12
CA MET A 62 -6.30 -10.47 -3.07
C MET A 62 -7.43 -9.56 -3.55
N ILE A 63 -7.81 -9.74 -4.81
CA ILE A 63 -9.07 -9.23 -5.37
C ILE A 63 -9.89 -10.44 -5.82
N THR A 64 -11.16 -10.50 -5.42
CA THR A 64 -12.03 -11.63 -5.76
C THR A 64 -13.45 -11.16 -6.10
N ALA A 65 -14.04 -11.76 -7.13
CA ALA A 65 -15.44 -11.61 -7.47
C ALA A 65 -16.38 -12.46 -6.58
N ASN A 66 -15.83 -13.32 -5.72
CA ASN A 66 -16.61 -14.12 -4.78
C ASN A 66 -17.12 -13.23 -3.64
N CYS A 67 -18.38 -12.83 -3.71
CA CYS A 67 -18.97 -11.88 -2.75
C CYS A 67 -19.15 -12.51 -1.37
N ILE A 68 -18.35 -12.11 -0.40
CA ILE A 68 -18.42 -12.60 0.98
C ILE A 68 -19.79 -12.27 1.59
N ALA A 69 -20.30 -11.06 1.41
CA ALA A 69 -21.62 -10.67 1.91
C ALA A 69 -22.76 -11.48 1.25
N GLY A 70 -22.64 -11.75 -0.06
CA GLY A 70 -23.64 -12.54 -0.79
C GLY A 70 -23.67 -14.01 -0.38
N ASN A 71 -22.50 -14.59 -0.08
CA ASN A 71 -22.39 -16.03 0.17
C ASN A 71 -22.57 -16.41 1.65
N TYR A 72 -22.24 -15.52 2.59
CA TYR A 72 -22.21 -15.86 4.03
C TYR A 72 -23.18 -15.01 4.89
N MET A 73 -23.75 -13.94 4.36
CA MET A 73 -24.59 -13.00 5.11
C MET A 73 -26.02 -12.90 4.58
N ASN A 74 -26.61 -14.00 4.13
CA ASN A 74 -27.99 -14.09 3.60
C ASN A 74 -28.30 -13.18 2.40
N GLY A 75 -27.30 -12.96 1.55
CA GLY A 75 -27.47 -12.28 0.29
C GLY A 75 -27.10 -10.80 0.29
N CYS A 76 -26.98 -10.25 -0.90
CA CYS A 76 -26.63 -8.86 -1.14
C CYS A 76 -27.83 -7.93 -0.88
N ALA A 77 -28.28 -7.84 0.37
CA ALA A 77 -29.50 -7.13 0.72
C ALA A 77 -29.42 -5.60 0.58
N SER A 78 -28.23 -5.01 0.48
CA SER A 78 -28.15 -3.55 0.60
C SER A 78 -27.33 -2.82 -0.46
N ARG A 79 -26.55 -3.51 -1.29
CA ARG A 79 -25.55 -2.87 -2.20
C ARG A 79 -24.67 -1.81 -1.50
N LYS A 80 -24.54 -1.89 -0.19
CA LYS A 80 -23.76 -0.95 0.61
C LYS A 80 -22.36 -1.50 0.77
N MET A 81 -21.39 -0.63 0.60
CA MET A 81 -20.00 -0.94 0.98
C MET A 81 -19.99 -1.38 2.44
N SER A 82 -19.43 -2.54 2.71
CA SER A 82 -19.24 -3.06 4.06
C SER A 82 -17.77 -3.39 4.28
N ARG A 83 -17.35 -3.32 5.54
CA ARG A 83 -16.04 -3.78 6.00
C ARG A 83 -16.25 -5.06 6.78
N ASN A 84 -15.58 -6.11 6.35
CA ASN A 84 -15.63 -7.41 7.00
C ASN A 84 -14.21 -7.82 7.39
N VAL A 85 -14.10 -8.80 8.25
CA VAL A 85 -12.82 -9.38 8.67
C VAL A 85 -12.88 -10.88 8.43
N LEU A 86 -11.90 -11.40 7.70
CA LEU A 86 -11.63 -12.83 7.63
C LEU A 86 -10.56 -13.17 8.65
N THR A 87 -10.63 -14.37 9.21
CA THR A 87 -9.60 -14.89 10.10
C THR A 87 -9.18 -16.26 9.57
N ASP A 88 -7.87 -16.47 9.41
CA ASP A 88 -7.35 -17.77 9.01
C ASP A 88 -7.24 -18.73 10.20
N ASP A 89 -6.86 -19.98 9.93
CA ASP A 89 -6.71 -21.04 10.95
C ASP A 89 -5.59 -20.75 11.98
N ARG A 90 -4.72 -19.78 11.69
CA ARG A 90 -3.64 -19.32 12.57
C ARG A 90 -4.03 -18.11 13.40
N GLY A 91 -5.25 -17.58 13.22
CA GLY A 91 -5.74 -16.39 13.90
C GLY A 91 -5.33 -15.07 13.24
N ASN A 92 -4.68 -15.09 12.07
CA ASN A 92 -4.38 -13.85 11.34
C ASN A 92 -5.66 -13.23 10.80
N ARG A 93 -5.76 -11.93 10.92
CA ARG A 93 -6.93 -11.17 10.47
C ARG A 93 -6.63 -10.52 9.11
N PHE A 94 -7.63 -10.55 8.22
CA PHE A 94 -7.58 -9.89 6.92
C PHE A 94 -8.82 -9.01 6.78
N TYR A 95 -8.61 -7.76 6.41
CA TYR A 95 -9.72 -6.84 6.23
C TYR A 95 -10.27 -6.94 4.82
N VAL A 96 -11.59 -6.99 4.71
CA VAL A 96 -12.28 -7.08 3.42
C VAL A 96 -13.08 -5.83 3.19
N ARG A 97 -12.82 -5.16 2.06
CA ARG A 97 -13.65 -4.09 1.54
C ARG A 97 -14.49 -4.62 0.38
N ASN A 98 -15.80 -4.62 0.55
CA ASN A 98 -16.71 -4.98 -0.53
C ASN A 98 -16.94 -3.77 -1.43
N ASP A 99 -16.61 -3.87 -2.72
CA ASP A 99 -17.02 -2.91 -3.74
C ASP A 99 -18.32 -3.41 -4.36
N CYS A 100 -19.43 -2.97 -3.78
CA CYS A 100 -20.77 -3.41 -4.20
C CYS A 100 -21.25 -2.77 -5.51
N ALA A 101 -20.60 -1.71 -5.98
CA ALA A 101 -20.90 -1.11 -7.26
C ALA A 101 -20.44 -2.00 -8.43
N HIS A 102 -19.31 -2.68 -8.23
CA HIS A 102 -18.67 -3.51 -9.26
C HIS A 102 -18.65 -5.00 -8.92
N CYS A 103 -19.28 -5.41 -7.82
CA CYS A 103 -19.40 -6.81 -7.39
C CYS A 103 -18.06 -7.54 -7.20
N TYR A 104 -17.06 -6.87 -6.59
CA TYR A 104 -15.81 -7.51 -6.19
C TYR A 104 -15.42 -7.13 -4.75
N ASN A 105 -14.49 -7.86 -4.19
CA ASN A 105 -13.95 -7.60 -2.87
C ASN A 105 -12.45 -7.42 -2.96
N ILE A 106 -11.93 -6.52 -2.15
CA ILE A 106 -10.48 -6.34 -1.95
C ILE A 106 -10.17 -6.83 -0.55
N ILE A 107 -9.22 -7.74 -0.45
CA ILE A 107 -8.73 -8.29 0.81
C ILE A 107 -7.38 -7.63 1.09
N TYR A 108 -7.26 -7.07 2.29
CA TYR A 108 -6.05 -6.41 2.78
C TYR A 108 -5.40 -7.22 3.88
N ASN A 109 -4.08 -7.15 3.96
CA ASN A 109 -3.32 -7.71 5.07
C ASN A 109 -3.80 -7.14 6.41
N GLY A 110 -3.78 -7.95 7.46
CA GLY A 110 -4.27 -7.60 8.79
C GLY A 110 -3.43 -6.53 9.48
N VAL A 111 -2.14 -6.46 9.15
CA VAL A 111 -1.22 -5.45 9.66
C VAL A 111 -0.71 -4.56 8.52
N PRO A 112 -0.60 -3.23 8.72
CA PRO A 112 -0.08 -2.33 7.70
C PRO A 112 1.44 -2.46 7.57
N THR A 113 1.96 -2.14 6.41
CA THR A 113 3.37 -1.74 6.27
C THR A 113 3.54 -0.39 6.98
N ASN A 114 4.61 -0.23 7.77
CA ASN A 114 4.97 1.04 8.40
C ASN A 114 6.47 1.26 8.34
N MET A 115 6.89 2.35 7.70
CA MET A 115 8.28 2.79 7.52
C MET A 115 8.49 4.23 8.03
N ILE A 116 7.50 4.83 8.68
CA ILE A 116 7.53 6.24 9.11
C ILE A 116 8.71 6.50 10.07
N ASP A 117 8.96 5.59 11.01
CA ASP A 117 10.10 5.68 11.94
C ASP A 117 11.47 5.45 11.27
N ARG A 118 11.48 5.09 10.00
CA ARG A 118 12.64 4.83 9.16
C ARG A 118 12.88 5.87 8.07
N LEU A 119 12.14 6.98 8.13
CA LEU A 119 12.19 8.03 7.11
C LEU A 119 13.61 8.57 6.86
N ALA A 120 14.46 8.60 7.88
CA ALA A 120 15.85 9.03 7.79
C ALA A 120 16.83 7.94 7.27
N GLU A 121 16.36 6.71 7.03
CA GLU A 121 17.24 5.64 6.52
C GLU A 121 17.69 5.93 5.08
N THR A 122 18.88 5.44 4.74
CA THR A 122 19.56 5.70 3.46
C THR A 122 18.68 5.38 2.26
N GLY A 123 17.80 4.37 2.37
CA GLY A 123 16.93 3.95 1.28
C GLY A 123 15.69 4.80 1.05
N ILE A 124 15.34 5.62 2.01
CA ILE A 124 14.09 6.41 2.02
C ILE A 124 14.40 7.89 1.96
N SER A 125 15.51 8.31 2.58
CA SER A 125 15.92 9.71 2.62
C SER A 125 16.13 10.29 1.22
N GLY A 126 15.45 11.40 0.93
CA GLY A 126 15.51 12.07 -0.37
C GLY A 126 14.68 11.44 -1.48
N LYS A 127 13.92 10.39 -1.20
CA LYS A 127 12.94 9.80 -2.12
C LYS A 127 11.55 10.38 -1.87
N ASP A 128 10.76 10.46 -2.92
CA ASP A 128 9.34 10.76 -2.79
C ASP A 128 8.62 9.57 -2.15
N CYS A 129 7.69 9.87 -1.25
CA CYS A 129 7.01 8.85 -0.46
C CYS A 129 5.50 9.03 -0.51
N TYR A 130 4.76 7.96 -0.21
CA TYR A 130 3.31 8.02 -0.09
C TYR A 130 2.77 7.24 1.11
N ILE A 131 1.59 7.64 1.52
CA ILE A 131 0.77 6.96 2.54
C ILE A 131 -0.55 6.54 1.88
N GLU A 132 -0.97 5.31 2.14
CA GLU A 132 -2.23 4.76 1.61
C GLU A 132 -3.16 4.39 2.77
N PHE A 133 -4.23 5.17 2.96
CA PHE A 133 -5.30 4.84 3.90
C PHE A 133 -6.42 4.07 3.19
N THR A 134 -6.80 2.92 3.74
CA THR A 134 -7.78 2.02 3.12
C THR A 134 -8.89 1.58 4.05
N ILE A 135 -8.55 1.21 5.28
CA ILE A 135 -9.46 0.64 6.29
C ILE A 135 -9.40 1.38 7.62
N GLU A 136 -8.49 2.31 7.76
CA GLU A 136 -8.28 3.09 8.97
C GLU A 136 -9.50 3.96 9.29
N ASP A 137 -9.79 4.12 10.57
CA ASP A 137 -10.72 5.14 11.04
C ASP A 137 -10.03 6.51 11.18
N THR A 138 -10.82 7.54 11.44
CA THR A 138 -10.34 8.92 11.54
C THR A 138 -9.27 9.09 12.63
N ASN A 139 -9.41 8.40 13.76
CA ASN A 139 -8.45 8.51 14.86
C ASN A 139 -7.11 7.89 14.45
N LYS A 140 -7.15 6.71 13.81
CA LYS A 140 -5.94 6.06 13.31
C LYS A 140 -5.25 6.87 12.24
N VAL A 141 -6.01 7.48 11.32
CA VAL A 141 -5.45 8.41 10.31
C VAL A 141 -4.71 9.56 10.99
N LYS A 142 -5.32 10.18 12.02
CA LYS A 142 -4.69 11.25 12.76
C LYS A 142 -3.39 10.80 13.42
N ASP A 143 -3.41 9.68 14.16
CA ASP A 143 -2.22 9.14 14.85
C ASP A 143 -1.05 8.90 13.87
N ILE A 144 -1.34 8.41 12.67
CA ILE A 144 -0.33 8.18 11.63
C ILE A 144 0.21 9.50 11.09
N MET A 145 -0.63 10.48 10.85
CA MET A 145 -0.21 11.80 10.37
C MET A 145 0.63 12.55 11.42
N ASP A 146 0.22 12.50 12.70
CA ASP A 146 1.00 13.08 13.80
C ASP A 146 2.39 12.39 13.91
N SER A 147 2.45 11.07 13.74
CA SER A 147 3.72 10.33 13.72
C SER A 147 4.61 10.71 12.54
N LEU A 148 4.03 10.96 11.36
CA LEU A 148 4.77 11.42 10.19
C LEU A 148 5.35 12.81 10.42
N GLU A 149 4.57 13.73 10.98
CA GLU A 149 5.02 15.08 11.29
C GLU A 149 6.22 15.09 12.25
N LEU A 150 6.17 14.26 13.30
CA LEU A 150 7.30 14.06 14.22
C LEU A 150 8.54 13.49 13.50
N ALA A 151 8.35 12.48 12.64
CA ALA A 151 9.47 11.93 11.89
C ALA A 151 10.10 12.95 10.92
N MET A 152 9.29 13.78 10.29
CA MET A 152 9.76 14.84 9.38
C MET A 152 10.48 15.97 10.11
N SER A 153 10.11 16.27 11.36
CA SER A 153 10.82 17.24 12.21
C SER A 153 12.15 16.73 12.78
N GLY A 154 12.48 15.46 12.53
CA GLY A 154 13.66 14.80 13.09
C GLY A 154 13.48 14.34 14.54
N GLU A 155 12.26 14.43 15.06
CA GLU A 155 11.91 13.88 16.35
C GLU A 155 11.63 12.38 16.26
N LYS A 156 11.74 11.69 17.38
CA LYS A 156 11.48 10.26 17.40
C LYS A 156 9.98 10.01 17.18
N ALA A 157 9.61 9.45 16.02
CA ALA A 157 8.24 9.04 15.76
C ALA A 157 7.71 8.13 16.88
N VAL A 158 6.43 8.30 17.22
CA VAL A 158 5.79 7.45 18.24
C VAL A 158 5.84 6.00 17.74
N SER A 159 6.58 5.16 18.44
CA SER A 159 6.74 3.75 18.08
C SER A 159 5.39 3.04 18.24
N MET A 160 4.82 2.58 17.13
CA MET A 160 3.76 1.56 17.17
C MET A 160 4.34 0.27 17.76
N SER A 161 3.56 -0.50 18.53
CA SER A 161 4.02 -1.80 19.01
C SER A 161 4.34 -2.72 17.82
N VAL A 162 5.41 -3.50 17.92
CA VAL A 162 5.94 -4.34 16.82
C VAL A 162 4.89 -5.30 16.26
N ASP A 163 3.92 -5.74 17.09
CA ASP A 163 2.84 -6.63 16.68
C ASP A 163 1.76 -5.96 15.81
N GLN A 164 1.84 -4.66 15.61
CA GLN A 164 0.81 -3.88 14.91
C GLN A 164 1.21 -3.43 13.51
N TYR A 165 2.39 -3.82 13.01
CA TYR A 165 2.85 -3.46 11.67
C TYR A 165 3.85 -4.48 11.11
N THR A 166 4.09 -4.38 9.80
CA THR A 166 5.17 -5.09 9.10
C THR A 166 6.07 -4.09 8.39
N ARG A 167 7.29 -4.51 8.06
CA ARG A 167 8.20 -3.77 7.15
C ARG A 167 8.00 -4.17 5.68
N GLY A 168 7.03 -5.05 5.40
CA GLY A 168 6.88 -5.60 4.05
C GLY A 168 8.15 -6.34 3.61
N HIS A 169 8.51 -6.18 2.35
CA HIS A 169 9.73 -6.78 1.76
C HIS A 169 10.94 -5.84 1.76
N TYR A 170 10.84 -4.65 2.32
CA TYR A 170 11.91 -3.62 2.24
C TYR A 170 13.27 -4.07 2.74
N TYR A 171 13.35 -4.98 3.71
CA TYR A 171 14.60 -5.50 4.25
C TYR A 171 14.86 -6.97 3.89
N LYS A 172 13.85 -7.67 3.43
CA LYS A 172 13.95 -9.09 3.10
C LYS A 172 13.08 -9.34 1.87
N GLY A 173 13.73 -9.59 0.75
CA GLY A 173 13.08 -9.88 -0.52
C GLY A 173 12.15 -11.11 -0.46
N ILE A 174 11.52 -11.39 -1.58
CA ILE A 174 10.75 -12.61 -1.81
C ILE A 174 11.75 -13.73 -2.15
N ASP A 175 11.74 -14.80 -1.36
CA ASP A 175 12.53 -16.02 -1.61
C ASP A 175 11.90 -16.85 -2.72
#